data_9924a2f05f4ed8e197885d4705656304
#
_entry.id   9924a2f05f4ed8e197885d4705656304
#
_cell.length_a   1.000
_cell.length_b   1.000
_cell.length_c   1.000
_cell.angle_alpha   90.00
_cell.angle_beta   90.00
_cell.angle_gamma   90.00
#
_symmetry.space_group_name_H-M   'P 1'
#
loop_
_entity.id
_entity.type
_entity.pdbx_description
1 polymer ?
#
loop_
_entity_poly.entity_id
_entity_poly.type
_entity_poly.pdbx_seq_one_letter_code
_entity_poly.pdbx_strand_id
1 'polypeptide(L)'
;MLAVATEKECQEATGDLLQTLGTLGYRASAKKAQIAKQEVTYLGYKIKQGQRGLTQAMKETILQIPEPANPRQVRECLGTMGYCRLWILGFAEKARPLYEGTKENKDWKWTEPMKEAFQELRRALLEAPALALPDPSKPFQLFVDEKRGIGKGVLTQKWGPWKRPIAYLSKKLDPVAARWPPCL
;
A
#
# COMPACT_ATOMS: atom_id res chain seq x y z
N MET A 1 12.84 -4.66 -11.91
CA MET A 1 11.89 -4.10 -12.90
C MET A 1 12.62 -3.01 -13.65
N LEU A 2 12.63 -3.06 -14.97
CA LEU A 2 13.14 -2.00 -15.83
C LEU A 2 11.96 -1.18 -16.34
N ALA A 3 12.09 0.15 -16.35
CA ALA A 3 11.14 1.07 -16.94
C ALA A 3 11.89 2.06 -17.81
N VAL A 4 11.54 2.11 -19.09
CA VAL A 4 12.17 2.96 -20.10
C VAL A 4 11.10 3.60 -20.99
N ALA A 5 11.49 4.60 -21.79
CA ALA A 5 10.55 5.40 -22.55
C ALA A 5 10.00 4.66 -23.79
N THR A 6 10.79 3.79 -24.42
CA THR A 6 10.41 3.10 -25.66
C THR A 6 10.49 1.59 -25.52
N GLU A 7 9.73 0.88 -26.35
CA GLU A 7 9.75 -0.59 -26.40
C GLU A 7 11.12 -1.14 -26.82
N LYS A 8 11.78 -0.49 -27.78
CA LYS A 8 13.10 -0.88 -28.26
C LYS A 8 14.14 -0.80 -27.14
N GLU A 9 14.20 0.33 -26.42
CA GLU A 9 15.09 0.48 -25.25
C GLU A 9 14.78 -0.56 -24.17
N CYS A 10 13.51 -0.93 -23.98
CA CYS A 10 13.12 -1.96 -23.02
C CYS A 10 13.67 -3.33 -23.41
N GLN A 11 13.60 -3.67 -24.68
CA GLN A 11 14.12 -4.95 -25.19
C GLN A 11 15.65 -5.01 -25.09
N GLU A 12 16.35 -3.95 -25.49
CA GLU A 12 17.81 -3.84 -25.39
C GLU A 12 18.28 -3.96 -23.93
N ALA A 13 17.74 -3.13 -23.03
CA ALA A 13 18.09 -3.17 -21.61
C ALA A 13 17.72 -4.51 -20.94
N THR A 14 16.68 -5.20 -21.41
CA THR A 14 16.32 -6.53 -20.93
C THR A 14 17.35 -7.57 -21.38
N GLY A 15 17.81 -7.47 -22.63
CA GLY A 15 18.87 -8.33 -23.16
C GLY A 15 20.18 -8.20 -22.36
N ASP A 16 20.63 -6.97 -22.13
CA ASP A 16 21.84 -6.66 -21.35
C ASP A 16 21.73 -7.17 -19.91
N LEU A 17 20.56 -6.97 -19.27
CA LEU A 17 20.32 -7.47 -17.92
C LEU A 17 20.37 -9.00 -17.87
N LEU A 18 19.71 -9.68 -18.80
CA LEU A 18 19.69 -11.15 -18.83
C LEU A 18 21.07 -11.72 -19.11
N GLN A 19 21.85 -11.10 -19.99
CA GLN A 19 23.23 -11.49 -20.26
C GLN A 19 24.12 -11.31 -19.02
N THR A 20 24.02 -10.15 -18.35
CA THR A 20 24.74 -9.87 -17.10
C THR A 20 24.39 -10.90 -16.01
N LEU A 21 23.11 -11.17 -15.82
CA LEU A 21 22.66 -12.19 -14.87
C LEU A 21 23.20 -13.58 -15.21
N GLY A 22 23.20 -13.94 -16.49
CA GLY A 22 23.76 -15.21 -16.99
C GLY A 22 25.25 -15.36 -16.69
N THR A 23 26.04 -14.31 -16.92
CA THR A 23 27.50 -14.29 -16.60
C THR A 23 27.74 -14.42 -15.09
N LEU A 24 26.86 -13.91 -14.26
CA LEU A 24 26.89 -14.03 -12.80
C LEU A 24 26.33 -15.35 -12.27
N GLY A 25 25.90 -16.27 -13.14
CA GLY A 25 25.36 -17.57 -12.76
C GLY A 25 23.89 -17.59 -12.35
N TYR A 26 23.17 -16.48 -12.48
CA TYR A 26 21.72 -16.42 -12.20
C TYR A 26 20.90 -16.92 -13.38
N ARG A 27 19.75 -17.53 -13.09
CA ARG A 27 18.80 -17.98 -14.11
C ARG A 27 17.46 -17.27 -13.94
N ALA A 28 16.98 -16.62 -15.01
CA ALA A 28 15.64 -16.05 -15.08
C ALA A 28 14.63 -17.04 -15.65
N SER A 29 13.41 -17.07 -15.08
CA SER A 29 12.34 -17.92 -15.60
C SER A 29 11.62 -17.23 -16.75
N ALA A 30 11.70 -17.77 -17.95
CA ALA A 30 10.99 -17.25 -19.12
C ALA A 30 9.45 -17.23 -18.91
N LYS A 31 8.89 -18.22 -18.22
CA LYS A 31 7.45 -18.28 -17.92
C LYS A 31 6.94 -17.15 -17.02
N LYS A 32 7.82 -16.57 -16.21
CA LYS A 32 7.49 -15.46 -15.27
C LYS A 32 7.92 -14.09 -15.81
N ALA A 33 8.64 -14.05 -16.93
CA ALA A 33 9.11 -12.81 -17.53
C ALA A 33 7.96 -12.02 -18.15
N GLN A 34 7.89 -10.73 -17.87
CA GLN A 34 6.96 -9.78 -18.46
C GLN A 34 7.79 -8.74 -19.22
N ILE A 35 8.14 -9.06 -20.48
CA ILE A 35 9.04 -8.26 -21.30
C ILE A 35 8.23 -7.31 -22.18
N ALA A 36 8.66 -6.04 -22.25
CA ALA A 36 8.09 -4.99 -23.10
C ALA A 36 6.57 -4.85 -23.01
N LYS A 37 6.00 -4.94 -21.80
CA LYS A 37 4.57 -4.78 -21.57
C LYS A 37 4.26 -3.39 -21.02
N GLN A 38 3.21 -2.76 -21.54
CA GLN A 38 2.70 -1.48 -21.05
C GLN A 38 2.05 -1.59 -19.66
N GLU A 39 1.67 -2.79 -19.26
CA GLU A 39 1.08 -3.12 -17.97
C GLU A 39 1.74 -4.37 -17.42
N VAL A 40 2.24 -4.29 -16.20
CA VAL A 40 2.90 -5.42 -15.52
C VAL A 40 2.35 -5.62 -14.11
N THR A 41 2.35 -6.87 -13.66
CA THR A 41 2.10 -7.20 -12.26
C THR A 41 3.44 -7.37 -11.56
N TYR A 42 3.68 -6.58 -10.50
CA TYR A 42 4.91 -6.63 -9.73
C TYR A 42 4.60 -6.55 -8.24
N LEU A 43 5.07 -7.55 -7.47
CA LEU A 43 4.84 -7.67 -6.02
C LEU A 43 3.35 -7.51 -5.63
N GLY A 44 2.44 -8.11 -6.40
CA GLY A 44 0.99 -8.03 -6.14
C GLY A 44 0.33 -6.72 -6.57
N TYR A 45 1.06 -5.79 -7.18
CA TYR A 45 0.54 -4.52 -7.69
C TYR A 45 0.50 -4.50 -9.21
N LYS A 46 -0.53 -3.88 -9.74
CA LYS A 46 -0.67 -3.56 -11.16
C LYS A 46 0.04 -2.24 -11.44
N ILE A 47 1.05 -2.26 -12.31
CA ILE A 47 1.80 -1.07 -12.71
C ILE A 47 1.44 -0.76 -14.17
N LYS A 48 0.97 0.46 -14.40
CA LYS A 48 0.56 0.95 -15.72
C LYS A 48 0.74 2.47 -15.79
N GLN A 49 1.35 2.97 -16.86
CA GLN A 49 1.46 4.42 -17.15
C GLN A 49 1.96 5.25 -15.95
N GLY A 50 3.03 4.80 -15.27
CA GLY A 50 3.59 5.51 -14.12
C GLY A 50 2.71 5.50 -12.87
N GLN A 51 1.73 4.61 -12.80
CA GLN A 51 0.84 4.42 -11.65
C GLN A 51 0.91 2.99 -11.15
N ARG A 52 0.63 2.80 -9.87
CA ARG A 52 0.47 1.49 -9.23
C ARG A 52 -0.90 1.38 -8.58
N GLY A 53 -1.57 0.28 -8.83
CA GLY A 53 -2.87 -0.03 -8.24
C GLY A 53 -2.90 -1.42 -7.63
N LEU A 54 -3.92 -1.71 -6.86
CA LEU A 54 -4.18 -3.06 -6.37
C LEU A 54 -4.65 -3.94 -7.53
N THR A 55 -4.12 -5.16 -7.61
CA THR A 55 -4.59 -6.14 -8.61
C THR A 55 -6.01 -6.62 -8.29
N GLN A 56 -6.71 -7.11 -9.30
CA GLN A 56 -8.02 -7.72 -9.10
C GLN A 56 -7.95 -8.91 -8.14
N ALA A 57 -6.93 -9.74 -8.27
CA ALA A 57 -6.69 -10.86 -7.35
C ALA A 57 -6.52 -10.42 -5.89
N MET A 58 -5.82 -9.29 -5.64
CA MET A 58 -5.70 -8.73 -4.30
C MET A 58 -7.05 -8.24 -3.77
N LYS A 59 -7.85 -7.58 -4.59
CA LYS A 59 -9.20 -7.13 -4.22
C LYS A 59 -10.12 -8.31 -3.90
N GLU A 60 -10.05 -9.38 -4.67
CA GLU A 60 -10.80 -10.62 -4.42
C GLU A 60 -10.36 -11.29 -3.11
N THR A 61 -9.04 -11.36 -2.85
CA THR A 61 -8.52 -11.85 -1.56
C THR A 61 -9.08 -11.05 -0.38
N ILE A 62 -9.13 -9.71 -0.49
CA ILE A 62 -9.69 -8.85 0.55
C ILE A 62 -11.18 -9.09 0.74
N LEU A 63 -11.93 -9.32 -0.34
CA LEU A 63 -13.35 -9.66 -0.28
C LEU A 63 -13.62 -10.99 0.41
N GLN A 64 -12.73 -11.97 0.22
CA GLN A 64 -12.87 -13.30 0.79
C GLN A 64 -12.45 -13.41 2.26
N ILE A 65 -11.85 -12.36 2.86
CA ILE A 65 -11.50 -12.37 4.29
C ILE A 65 -12.78 -12.51 5.11
N PRO A 66 -12.96 -13.59 5.90
CA PRO A 66 -14.13 -13.75 6.76
C PRO A 66 -14.08 -12.78 7.95
N GLU A 67 -15.20 -12.56 8.59
CA GLU A 67 -15.23 -11.83 9.86
C GLU A 67 -14.42 -12.60 10.91
N PRO A 68 -13.46 -11.93 11.61
CA PRO A 68 -12.64 -12.60 12.60
C PRO A 68 -13.46 -13.10 13.80
N ALA A 69 -13.19 -14.33 14.23
CA ALA A 69 -13.85 -14.96 15.37
C ALA A 69 -12.98 -14.96 16.66
N ASN A 70 -11.72 -14.49 16.57
CA ASN A 70 -10.79 -14.44 17.71
C ASN A 70 -9.67 -13.41 17.46
N PRO A 71 -8.89 -13.02 18.50
CA PRO A 71 -7.80 -12.04 18.38
C PRO A 71 -6.72 -12.41 17.36
N ARG A 72 -6.45 -13.70 17.17
CA ARG A 72 -5.48 -14.17 16.18
C ARG A 72 -5.93 -13.84 14.76
N GLN A 73 -7.20 -14.15 14.45
CA GLN A 73 -7.77 -13.83 13.12
C GLN A 73 -7.87 -12.33 12.88
N VAL A 74 -8.08 -11.51 13.92
CA VAL A 74 -8.00 -10.03 13.80
C VAL A 74 -6.58 -9.62 13.40
N ARG A 75 -5.54 -10.20 14.00
CA ARG A 75 -4.13 -9.92 13.61
C ARG A 75 -3.84 -10.34 12.17
N GLU A 76 -4.32 -11.49 11.73
CA GLU A 76 -4.17 -11.98 10.35
C GLU A 76 -4.86 -11.04 9.35
N CYS A 77 -6.08 -10.62 9.66
CA CYS A 77 -6.85 -9.65 8.87
C CYS A 77 -6.12 -8.30 8.78
N LEU A 78 -5.66 -7.75 9.91
CA LEU A 78 -4.89 -6.50 9.97
C LEU A 78 -3.57 -6.61 9.19
N GLY A 79 -2.91 -7.77 9.20
CA GLY A 79 -1.72 -8.04 8.40
C GLY A 79 -1.99 -7.93 6.91
N THR A 80 -3.06 -8.58 6.44
CA THR A 80 -3.45 -8.57 5.03
C THR A 80 -3.87 -7.16 4.57
N MET A 81 -4.75 -6.50 5.30
CA MET A 81 -5.20 -5.14 4.96
C MET A 81 -4.07 -4.10 5.15
N GLY A 82 -3.22 -4.30 6.15
CA GLY A 82 -2.08 -3.44 6.46
C GLY A 82 -1.01 -3.42 5.37
N TYR A 83 -0.88 -4.50 4.60
CA TYR A 83 -0.03 -4.54 3.42
C TYR A 83 -0.45 -3.48 2.38
N CYS A 84 -1.75 -3.21 2.29
CA CYS A 84 -2.31 -2.22 1.38
C CYS A 84 -2.57 -0.84 2.04
N ARG A 85 -2.05 -0.59 3.25
CA ARG A 85 -2.33 0.64 4.02
C ARG A 85 -2.01 1.95 3.30
N LEU A 86 -1.04 1.93 2.37
CA LEU A 86 -0.65 3.11 1.61
C LEU A 86 -1.74 3.62 0.65
N TRP A 87 -2.76 2.81 0.36
CA TRP A 87 -3.92 3.20 -0.44
C TRP A 87 -5.06 3.78 0.39
N ILE A 88 -4.99 3.71 1.74
CA ILE A 88 -6.07 4.13 2.62
C ILE A 88 -5.68 5.39 3.38
N LEU A 89 -6.37 6.48 3.09
CA LEU A 89 -6.24 7.70 3.89
C LEU A 89 -6.76 7.44 5.32
N GLY A 90 -5.92 7.72 6.32
CA GLY A 90 -6.28 7.56 7.72
C GLY A 90 -6.41 6.09 8.19
N PHE A 91 -5.66 5.16 7.59
CA PHE A 91 -5.68 3.74 7.96
C PHE A 91 -5.60 3.51 9.48
N ALA A 92 -4.69 4.21 10.18
CA ALA A 92 -4.50 4.02 11.62
C ALA A 92 -5.75 4.39 12.45
N GLU A 93 -6.52 5.40 12.02
CA GLU A 93 -7.79 5.79 12.65
C GLU A 93 -8.87 4.74 12.40
N LYS A 94 -9.04 4.35 11.14
CA LYS A 94 -10.03 3.35 10.71
C LYS A 94 -9.78 1.98 11.33
N ALA A 95 -8.53 1.56 11.43
CA ALA A 95 -8.13 0.27 11.98
C ALA A 95 -8.09 0.24 13.52
N ARG A 96 -8.27 1.37 14.22
CA ARG A 96 -8.14 1.47 15.67
C ARG A 96 -8.98 0.44 16.43
N PRO A 97 -10.31 0.26 16.14
CA PRO A 97 -11.11 -0.74 16.85
C PRO A 97 -10.58 -2.17 16.66
N LEU A 98 -10.05 -2.49 15.48
CA LEU A 98 -9.46 -3.80 15.22
C LEU A 98 -8.15 -4.00 15.99
N TYR A 99 -7.29 -2.97 16.12
CA TYR A 99 -6.09 -3.05 16.96
C TYR A 99 -6.44 -3.26 18.44
N GLU A 100 -7.53 -2.68 18.94
CA GLU A 100 -8.03 -2.96 20.28
C GLU A 100 -8.49 -4.41 20.43
N GLY A 101 -9.09 -4.97 19.39
CA GLY A 101 -9.52 -6.37 19.32
C GLY A 101 -8.40 -7.41 19.20
N THR A 102 -7.13 -6.99 19.01
CA THR A 102 -5.98 -7.91 19.02
C THR A 102 -5.56 -8.34 20.42
N LYS A 103 -6.06 -7.67 21.47
CA LYS A 103 -5.73 -7.98 22.84
C LYS A 103 -6.46 -9.26 23.28
N GLU A 104 -5.71 -10.16 23.88
CA GLU A 104 -6.28 -11.39 24.43
C GLU A 104 -7.05 -11.07 25.71
N ASN A 105 -8.32 -11.47 25.74
CA ASN A 105 -9.19 -11.35 26.90
C ASN A 105 -10.05 -12.61 26.98
N LYS A 106 -10.36 -13.08 28.19
CA LYS A 106 -11.21 -14.26 28.43
C LYS A 106 -12.62 -14.11 27.84
N ASP A 107 -13.15 -12.88 27.84
CA ASP A 107 -14.49 -12.54 27.35
C ASP A 107 -14.45 -11.84 25.98
N TRP A 108 -13.50 -12.20 25.13
CA TRP A 108 -13.35 -11.58 23.82
C TRP A 108 -14.62 -11.75 22.98
N LYS A 109 -15.06 -10.66 22.39
CA LYS A 109 -16.23 -10.62 21.50
C LYS A 109 -15.93 -9.78 20.27
N TRP A 110 -16.47 -10.19 19.14
CA TRP A 110 -16.50 -9.37 17.92
C TRP A 110 -17.55 -8.27 18.10
N THR A 111 -17.11 -7.05 18.35
CA THR A 111 -17.99 -5.90 18.68
C THR A 111 -18.44 -5.16 17.41
N GLU A 112 -19.56 -4.42 17.50
CA GLU A 112 -20.04 -3.62 16.36
C GLU A 112 -19.01 -2.60 15.86
N PRO A 113 -18.26 -1.84 16.70
CA PRO A 113 -17.19 -0.97 16.22
C PRO A 113 -16.07 -1.70 15.44
N MET A 114 -15.76 -2.94 15.79
CA MET A 114 -14.78 -3.76 15.05
C MET A 114 -15.34 -4.17 13.70
N LYS A 115 -16.62 -4.53 13.63
CA LYS A 115 -17.31 -4.89 12.40
C LYS A 115 -17.39 -3.71 11.44
N GLU A 116 -17.77 -2.54 11.93
CA GLU A 116 -17.80 -1.30 11.14
C GLU A 116 -16.42 -0.96 10.59
N ALA A 117 -15.37 -1.01 11.42
CA ALA A 117 -13.98 -0.77 11.01
C ALA A 117 -13.52 -1.76 9.94
N PHE A 118 -13.86 -3.04 10.09
CA PHE A 118 -13.56 -4.09 9.12
C PHE A 118 -14.22 -3.82 7.76
N GLN A 119 -15.51 -3.48 7.75
CA GLN A 119 -16.25 -3.18 6.53
C GLN A 119 -15.76 -1.88 5.87
N GLU A 120 -15.44 -0.87 6.67
CA GLU A 120 -14.89 0.40 6.16
C GLU A 120 -13.54 0.20 5.48
N LEU A 121 -12.63 -0.58 6.09
CA LEU A 121 -11.32 -0.88 5.51
C LEU A 121 -11.46 -1.70 4.21
N ARG A 122 -12.36 -2.69 4.18
CA ARG A 122 -12.64 -3.45 2.95
C ARG A 122 -13.11 -2.55 1.83
N ARG A 123 -14.10 -1.68 2.08
CA ARG A 123 -14.62 -0.73 1.11
C ARG A 123 -13.53 0.20 0.60
N ALA A 124 -12.75 0.80 1.51
CA ALA A 124 -11.66 1.69 1.16
C ALA A 124 -10.61 1.02 0.25
N LEU A 125 -10.33 -0.26 0.43
CA LEU A 125 -9.39 -1.01 -0.42
C LEU A 125 -9.98 -1.36 -1.79
N LEU A 126 -11.28 -1.66 -1.87
CA LEU A 126 -11.95 -1.93 -3.13
C LEU A 126 -12.05 -0.67 -4.02
N GLU A 127 -12.29 0.47 -3.39
CA GLU A 127 -12.40 1.77 -4.03
C GLU A 127 -11.04 2.49 -4.17
N ALA A 128 -9.96 1.87 -3.70
CA ALA A 128 -8.63 2.46 -3.67
C ALA A 128 -8.19 2.97 -5.05
N PRO A 129 -7.81 4.25 -5.17
CA PRO A 129 -7.32 4.81 -6.42
C PRO A 129 -5.93 4.27 -6.77
N ALA A 130 -5.55 4.39 -8.03
CA ALA A 130 -4.18 4.18 -8.42
C ALA A 130 -3.28 5.30 -7.84
N LEU A 131 -2.14 4.94 -7.28
CA LEU A 131 -1.12 5.86 -6.76
C LEU A 131 -0.03 6.06 -7.82
N ALA A 132 0.58 7.24 -7.85
CA ALA A 132 1.73 7.47 -8.71
C ALA A 132 2.95 6.63 -8.28
N LEU A 133 3.78 6.24 -9.23
CA LEU A 133 5.12 5.74 -8.92
C LEU A 133 6.01 6.91 -8.50
N PRO A 134 6.82 6.74 -7.44
CA PRO A 134 7.77 7.78 -7.04
C PRO A 134 8.85 7.99 -8.10
N ASP A 135 9.16 9.24 -8.39
CA ASP A 135 10.26 9.65 -9.26
C ASP A 135 11.35 10.29 -8.39
N PRO A 136 12.49 9.61 -8.14
CA PRO A 136 13.55 10.14 -7.27
C PRO A 136 14.19 11.43 -7.77
N SER A 137 14.04 11.76 -9.06
CA SER A 137 14.57 12.99 -9.65
C SER A 137 13.76 14.24 -9.32
N LYS A 138 12.54 14.07 -8.79
CA LYS A 138 11.60 15.16 -8.46
C LYS A 138 11.44 15.33 -6.97
N PRO A 139 11.23 16.56 -6.48
CA PRO A 139 10.99 16.82 -5.07
C PRO A 139 9.68 16.20 -4.61
N PHE A 140 9.71 15.62 -3.41
CA PHE A 140 8.53 15.14 -2.71
C PHE A 140 7.87 16.27 -1.92
N GLN A 141 6.55 16.25 -1.83
CA GLN A 141 5.77 17.13 -0.97
C GLN A 141 4.94 16.27 -0.02
N LEU A 142 5.11 16.47 1.27
CA LEU A 142 4.34 15.80 2.31
C LEU A 142 3.39 16.79 2.95
N PHE A 143 2.08 16.52 2.84
CA PHE A 143 1.03 17.23 3.56
C PHE A 143 0.72 16.44 4.82
N VAL A 144 0.81 17.09 5.97
CA VAL A 144 0.63 16.45 7.27
C VAL A 144 -0.50 17.13 8.01
N ASP A 145 -1.32 16.34 8.67
CA ASP A 145 -2.37 16.75 9.59
C ASP A 145 -2.34 15.84 10.82
N GLU A 146 -2.71 16.40 11.97
CA GLU A 146 -2.85 15.65 13.22
C GLU A 146 -4.27 15.82 13.75
N LYS A 147 -4.89 14.72 14.16
CA LYS A 147 -6.20 14.74 14.81
C LYS A 147 -6.31 13.60 15.82
N ARG A 148 -6.62 13.96 17.06
CA ARG A 148 -6.87 13.00 18.15
C ARG A 148 -5.72 12.02 18.39
N GLY A 149 -4.48 12.50 18.34
CA GLY A 149 -3.27 11.71 18.56
C GLY A 149 -2.94 10.78 17.39
N ILE A 150 -3.47 11.04 16.19
CA ILE A 150 -3.16 10.31 14.97
C ILE A 150 -2.63 11.29 13.94
N GLY A 151 -1.35 11.12 13.59
CA GLY A 151 -0.75 11.81 12.45
C GLY A 151 -1.22 11.19 11.14
N LYS A 152 -1.61 12.02 10.20
CA LYS A 152 -1.99 11.63 8.83
C LYS A 152 -1.12 12.39 7.85
N GLY A 153 -0.76 11.76 6.74
CA GLY A 153 0.03 12.41 5.71
C GLY A 153 -0.35 11.94 4.32
N VAL A 154 -0.22 12.84 3.37
CA VAL A 154 -0.33 12.53 1.94
C VAL A 154 1.00 12.90 1.28
N LEU A 155 1.73 11.88 0.86
CA LEU A 155 2.95 12.06 0.08
C LEU A 155 2.61 12.23 -1.38
N THR A 156 3.07 13.32 -1.99
CA THR A 156 2.77 13.67 -3.38
C THR A 156 4.01 14.09 -4.15
N GLN A 157 3.91 14.07 -5.47
CA GLN A 157 4.84 14.73 -6.39
C GLN A 157 4.08 15.52 -7.44
N LYS A 158 4.71 16.57 -7.98
CA LYS A 158 4.16 17.35 -9.09
C LYS A 158 4.22 16.57 -10.39
N TRP A 159 3.13 16.65 -11.16
CA TRP A 159 3.01 16.09 -12.50
C TRP A 159 2.31 17.14 -13.38
N GLY A 160 3.12 17.97 -14.03
CA GLY A 160 2.61 19.19 -14.65
C GLY A 160 2.00 20.13 -13.59
N PRO A 161 0.81 20.67 -13.82
CA PRO A 161 0.12 21.55 -12.86
C PRO A 161 -0.49 20.78 -11.67
N TRP A 162 -0.57 19.44 -11.73
CA TRP A 162 -1.26 18.62 -10.74
C TRP A 162 -0.30 18.01 -9.72
N LYS A 163 -0.81 17.73 -8.52
CA LYS A 163 -0.14 16.93 -7.51
C LYS A 163 -0.73 15.52 -7.54
N ARG A 164 0.11 14.50 -7.73
CA ARG A 164 -0.32 13.10 -7.71
C ARG A 164 0.05 12.46 -6.38
N PRO A 165 -0.87 11.78 -5.71
CA PRO A 165 -0.57 11.03 -4.50
C PRO A 165 0.30 9.81 -4.82
N ILE A 166 1.34 9.61 -4.00
CA ILE A 166 2.24 8.46 -4.03
C ILE A 166 1.89 7.50 -2.91
N ALA A 167 1.52 8.04 -1.74
CA ALA A 167 1.16 7.24 -0.58
C ALA A 167 0.28 8.04 0.38
N TYR A 168 -0.64 7.36 1.02
CA TYR A 168 -1.32 7.82 2.22
C TYR A 168 -0.62 7.23 3.44
N LEU A 169 -0.28 8.08 4.39
CA LEU A 169 0.43 7.72 5.61
C LEU A 169 -0.46 7.99 6.81
N SER A 170 -0.43 7.11 7.79
CA SER A 170 -1.07 7.38 9.08
C SER A 170 -0.41 6.56 10.18
N LYS A 171 -0.28 7.17 11.36
CA LYS A 171 0.33 6.55 12.52
C LYS A 171 -0.27 7.14 13.79
N LYS A 172 -0.56 6.29 14.77
CA LYS A 172 -0.83 6.75 16.13
C LYS A 172 0.45 7.37 16.68
N LEU A 173 0.34 8.58 17.17
CA LEU A 173 1.45 9.28 17.83
C LEU A 173 1.77 8.59 19.15
N ASP A 174 3.05 8.65 19.55
CA ASP A 174 3.44 8.24 20.88
C ASP A 174 2.89 9.23 21.93
N PRO A 175 2.78 8.82 23.20
CA PRO A 175 2.19 9.66 24.23
C PRO A 175 2.90 10.99 24.47
N VAL A 176 4.18 11.09 24.15
CA VAL A 176 4.97 12.33 24.29
C VAL A 176 4.63 13.27 23.16
N ALA A 177 4.75 12.81 21.91
CA ALA A 177 4.42 13.60 20.73
C ALA A 177 2.95 14.07 20.69
N ALA A 178 2.02 13.23 21.19
CA ALA A 178 0.61 13.58 21.27
C ALA A 178 0.28 14.72 22.25
N ARG A 179 1.24 15.10 23.12
CA ARG A 179 1.10 16.20 24.09
C ARG A 179 1.83 17.48 23.67
N TRP A 180 2.52 17.45 22.53
CA TRP A 180 3.19 18.66 22.03
C TRP A 180 2.17 19.72 21.60
N PRO A 181 2.49 21.00 21.79
CA PRO A 181 1.66 22.07 21.28
C PRO A 181 1.45 21.98 19.76
N PRO A 182 0.29 22.38 19.23
CA PRO A 182 -0.02 22.29 17.79
C PRO A 182 0.94 23.07 16.89
N CYS A 183 1.75 23.97 17.44
CA CYS A 183 2.70 24.84 16.72
C CYS A 183 4.14 24.29 16.68
N LEU A 184 4.38 23.12 17.21
CA LEU A 184 5.62 22.37 17.06
C LEU A 184 5.42 21.22 16.09
#